data_a28e373a92c917f9c2a3072a9fd2d69d
#
_entry.id   a28e373a92c917f9c2a3072a9fd2d69d
#
_cell.length_a   1.000
_cell.length_b   1.000
_cell.length_c   1.000
_cell.angle_alpha   90.00
_cell.angle_beta   90.00
_cell.angle_gamma   90.00
#
_symmetry.space_group_name_H-M   'P 1'
#
loop_
_entity.id
_entity.type
_entity.pdbx_description
1 polymer ?
#
loop_
_entity_poly.entity_id
_entity_poly.type
_entity_poly.pdbx_seq_one_letter_code
_entity_poly.pdbx_strand_id
1 'polypeptide(L)'
;MVQINQIRAGSSWMNSIIQFLKEDILPEEKIEADKIRRKATSYWLSEDHKLYKRSFSGPYLLCVHPELIDSLLEEMHEGICGSHTGGRSLAHRAITQGYWWPNMQREALEYVRKCDQC
;
A
#
# COMPACT_ATOMS: atom_id res chain seq x y z
N MET A 1 16.99 -7.50 -1.25
CA MET A 1 16.72 -7.74 -1.08
C MET A 1 16.31 -8.31 -0.71
N VAL A 2 16.25 -8.26 -0.36
CA VAL A 2 15.90 -8.78 0.04
C VAL A 2 15.32 -9.20 0.36
N GLN A 3 15.30 -9.11 0.65
CA GLN A 3 14.70 -9.52 1.08
C GLN A 3 13.74 -9.69 1.05
N ILE A 4 13.46 -9.58 0.63
CA ILE A 4 12.50 -9.64 0.52
C ILE A 4 11.87 -10.54 0.78
N ASN A 5 12.14 -11.21 0.70
CA ASN A 5 11.59 -12.08 0.86
C ASN A 5 11.18 -12.35 1.94
N GLN A 6 11.63 -12.07 2.49
CA GLN A 6 11.31 -12.27 3.50
C GLN A 6 10.32 -11.77 3.94
N ILE A 7 10.12 -11.04 3.56
CA ILE A 7 9.10 -10.43 3.90
C ILE A 7 8.05 -11.22 3.93
N ARG A 8 7.91 -11.87 3.98
CA ARG A 8 7.17 -12.55 4.01
C ARG A 8 6.34 -12.72 4.30
N ALA A 9 6.42 -12.84 4.24
CA ALA A 9 5.70 -13.59 4.12
C ALA A 9 4.52 -13.55 4.86
N GLY A 10 3.57 -13.89 4.88
CA GLY A 10 2.40 -13.92 5.65
C GLY A 10 2.03 -12.68 6.41
N SER A 11 2.92 -11.76 6.52
CA SER A 11 2.67 -10.57 7.30
C SER A 11 2.07 -9.44 6.50
N SER A 12 1.88 -9.62 5.21
CA SER A 12 1.40 -8.54 4.37
C SER A 12 -0.01 -8.83 3.88
N TRP A 13 -0.85 -7.80 3.89
CA TRP A 13 -2.19 -7.90 3.32
C TRP A 13 -2.15 -8.22 1.83
N MET A 14 -1.01 -7.96 1.20
CA MET A 14 -0.88 -8.17 -0.24
C MET A 14 -0.74 -9.64 -0.62
N ASN A 15 -0.25 -10.46 0.30
CA ASN A 15 0.10 -11.84 -0.04
C ASN A 15 -1.09 -12.64 -0.56
N SER A 16 -2.24 -12.53 0.10
CA SER A 16 -3.41 -13.29 -0.32
C SER A 16 -3.88 -12.89 -1.71
N ILE A 17 -3.84 -11.59 -1.98
CA ILE A 17 -4.28 -11.09 -3.26
C ILE A 17 -3.31 -11.51 -4.36
N ILE A 18 -2.02 -11.41 -4.08
CA ILE A 18 -1.01 -11.81 -5.05
C ILE A 18 -1.12 -13.30 -5.37
N GLN A 19 -1.32 -14.13 -4.34
CA GLN A 19 -1.44 -15.57 -4.56
C GLN A 19 -2.63 -15.90 -5.44
N PHE A 20 -3.74 -15.21 -5.22
CA PHE A 20 -4.91 -15.45 -6.03
C PHE A 20 -4.71 -15.00 -7.47
N LEU A 21 -4.15 -13.82 -7.67
CA LEU A 21 -3.95 -13.30 -9.01
C LEU A 21 -2.88 -14.05 -9.78
N LYS A 22 -1.88 -14.56 -9.07
CA LYS A 22 -0.77 -15.23 -9.72
C LYS A 22 -1.03 -16.71 -9.94
N GLU A 23 -1.59 -17.38 -8.94
CA GLU A 23 -1.69 -18.83 -8.95
C GLU A 23 -3.09 -19.36 -8.70
N ASP A 24 -4.07 -18.46 -8.59
CA ASP A 24 -5.46 -18.87 -8.36
C ASP A 24 -5.63 -19.63 -7.05
N ILE A 25 -4.81 -19.32 -6.06
CA ILE A 25 -4.86 -19.96 -4.75
C ILE A 25 -5.70 -19.13 -3.80
N LEU A 26 -6.67 -19.76 -3.16
CA LEU A 26 -7.56 -19.11 -2.21
C LEU A 26 -7.50 -19.79 -0.86
N PRO A 27 -7.84 -19.08 0.23
CA PRO A 27 -7.96 -19.72 1.53
C PRO A 27 -9.03 -20.80 1.51
N GLU A 28 -8.90 -21.76 2.41
CA GLU A 28 -9.88 -22.83 2.48
C GLU A 28 -11.21 -22.35 3.04
N GLU A 29 -11.18 -21.36 3.90
CA GLU A 29 -12.41 -20.83 4.47
C GLU A 29 -13.17 -20.03 3.44
N LYS A 30 -14.46 -20.38 3.27
CA LYS A 30 -15.24 -19.78 2.21
C LYS A 30 -15.38 -18.27 2.33
N ILE A 31 -15.58 -17.79 3.55
CA ILE A 31 -15.76 -16.35 3.77
C ILE A 31 -14.51 -15.58 3.39
N GLU A 32 -13.34 -16.09 3.77
CA GLU A 32 -12.09 -15.44 3.41
C GLU A 32 -11.83 -15.53 1.91
N ALA A 33 -12.15 -16.67 1.30
CA ALA A 33 -11.97 -16.80 -0.13
C ALA A 33 -12.83 -15.80 -0.89
N ASP A 34 -14.08 -15.63 -0.46
CA ASP A 34 -14.97 -14.68 -1.11
C ASP A 34 -14.45 -13.24 -0.97
N LYS A 35 -13.89 -12.90 0.20
CA LYS A 35 -13.32 -11.59 0.38
C LYS A 35 -12.16 -11.35 -0.58
N ILE A 36 -11.30 -12.33 -0.74
CA ILE A 36 -10.17 -12.19 -1.64
C ILE A 36 -10.64 -12.01 -3.08
N ARG A 37 -11.63 -12.80 -3.49
CA ARG A 37 -12.15 -12.67 -4.85
C ARG A 37 -12.69 -11.26 -5.11
N ARG A 38 -13.44 -10.72 -4.15
CA ARG A 38 -14.00 -9.39 -4.34
C ARG A 38 -12.92 -8.32 -4.36
N LYS A 39 -11.95 -8.43 -3.46
CA LYS A 39 -10.87 -7.44 -3.42
C LYS A 39 -10.02 -7.48 -4.67
N ALA A 40 -9.81 -8.68 -5.20
CA ALA A 40 -8.89 -8.85 -6.32
C ALA A 40 -9.35 -8.11 -7.57
N THR A 41 -10.65 -7.82 -7.69
CA THR A 41 -11.13 -7.08 -8.84
C THR A 41 -10.61 -5.65 -8.87
N SER A 42 -10.12 -5.14 -7.75
CA SER A 42 -9.57 -3.79 -7.66
C SER A 42 -8.06 -3.74 -7.85
N TYR A 43 -7.45 -4.86 -8.17
CA TYR A 43 -6.00 -4.91 -8.25
C TYR A 43 -5.54 -5.53 -9.55
N TRP A 44 -4.28 -5.27 -9.89
CA TRP A 44 -3.65 -5.81 -11.07
C TRP A 44 -2.24 -6.25 -10.70
N LEU A 45 -1.85 -7.43 -11.15
CA LEU A 45 -0.52 -7.95 -10.89
C LEU A 45 0.29 -7.87 -12.18
N SER A 46 1.45 -7.20 -12.11
CA SER A 46 2.28 -7.06 -13.29
C SER A 46 3.11 -8.31 -13.53
N GLU A 47 3.77 -8.36 -14.68
CA GLU A 47 4.59 -9.51 -15.01
C GLU A 47 5.77 -9.71 -14.07
N ASP A 48 6.27 -8.61 -13.50
CA ASP A 48 7.34 -8.72 -12.52
C ASP A 48 6.81 -8.83 -11.10
N HIS A 49 5.53 -9.20 -10.98
CA HIS A 49 4.89 -9.55 -9.72
C HIS A 49 4.74 -8.37 -8.76
N LYS A 50 4.56 -7.18 -9.31
CA LYS A 50 4.22 -6.02 -8.50
C LYS A 50 2.72 -5.80 -8.51
N LEU A 51 2.17 -5.54 -7.34
CA LEU A 51 0.73 -5.38 -7.19
C LEU A 51 0.36 -3.91 -7.33
N TYR A 52 -0.66 -3.64 -8.15
CA TYR A 52 -1.15 -2.29 -8.37
C TYR A 52 -2.61 -2.21 -7.99
N LYS A 53 -3.01 -1.07 -7.46
CA LYS A 53 -4.39 -0.76 -7.13
C LYS A 53 -5.00 0.04 -8.25
N ARG A 54 -6.17 -0.39 -8.70
CA ARG A 54 -6.89 0.37 -9.72
C ARG A 54 -7.51 1.60 -9.09
N SER A 55 -7.18 2.77 -9.60
CA SER A 55 -7.81 3.98 -9.12
C SER A 55 -9.13 4.20 -9.84
N PHE A 56 -9.98 5.04 -9.25
CA PHE A 56 -11.33 5.21 -9.76
C PHE A 56 -11.34 5.70 -11.20
N SER A 57 -10.55 6.69 -11.51
CA SER A 57 -10.59 7.28 -12.83
C SER A 57 -9.21 7.63 -13.36
N GLY A 58 -8.18 7.05 -12.78
CA GLY A 58 -6.83 7.41 -13.15
C GLY A 58 -5.93 6.20 -13.33
N PRO A 59 -4.65 6.41 -13.25
CA PRO A 59 -3.70 5.33 -13.46
C PRO A 59 -3.69 4.33 -12.31
N TYR A 60 -3.08 3.19 -12.56
CA TYR A 60 -2.85 2.24 -11.49
C TYR A 60 -1.84 2.83 -10.50
N LEU A 61 -2.03 2.48 -9.23
CA LEU A 61 -1.14 2.94 -8.15
C LEU A 61 -0.39 1.76 -7.60
N LEU A 62 0.92 1.92 -7.40
CA LEU A 62 1.75 0.84 -6.88
C LEU A 62 1.45 0.62 -5.41
N CYS A 63 1.09 -0.62 -5.06
CA CYS A 63 0.81 -0.97 -3.68
C CYS A 63 2.12 -1.05 -2.90
N VAL A 64 2.15 -0.40 -1.74
CA VAL A 64 3.35 -0.32 -0.91
C VAL A 64 3.27 -1.37 0.17
N HIS A 65 4.33 -2.18 0.29
CA HIS A 65 4.41 -3.17 1.34
C HIS A 65 4.48 -2.49 2.70
N PRO A 66 3.80 -3.05 3.72
CA PRO A 66 3.76 -2.39 5.02
C PRO A 66 5.12 -2.03 5.59
N GLU A 67 6.13 -2.83 5.31
CA GLU A 67 7.45 -2.56 5.84
C GLU A 67 8.10 -1.33 5.25
N LEU A 68 7.62 -0.86 4.11
CA LEU A 68 8.19 0.28 3.43
C LEU A 68 7.45 1.58 3.68
N ILE A 69 6.30 1.50 4.34
CA ILE A 69 5.44 2.67 4.50
C ILE A 69 6.13 3.77 5.30
N ASP A 70 6.73 3.42 6.43
CA ASP A 70 7.36 4.44 7.26
C ASP A 70 8.51 5.12 6.55
N SER A 71 9.32 4.36 5.83
CA SER A 71 10.42 4.94 5.06
C SER A 71 9.90 5.87 3.99
N LEU A 72 8.84 5.48 3.31
CA LEU A 72 8.27 6.30 2.26
C LEU A 72 7.69 7.59 2.83
N LEU A 73 6.97 7.48 3.95
CA LEU A 73 6.40 8.67 4.58
C LEU A 73 7.49 9.61 5.06
N GLU A 74 8.57 9.07 5.60
CA GLU A 74 9.68 9.90 6.05
C GLU A 74 10.29 10.66 4.88
N GLU A 75 10.52 9.98 3.79
CA GLU A 75 11.12 10.61 2.63
C GLU A 75 10.24 11.72 2.08
N MET A 76 8.94 11.45 1.97
CA MET A 76 8.03 12.45 1.43
C MET A 76 7.79 13.61 2.41
N HIS A 77 7.79 13.29 3.70
CA HIS A 77 7.51 14.29 4.72
C HIS A 77 8.62 15.33 4.82
N GLU A 78 9.85 14.91 4.63
CA GLU A 78 10.96 15.84 4.70
C GLU A 78 10.83 16.94 3.68
N GLY A 79 10.22 16.65 2.54
CA GLY A 79 10.07 17.64 1.49
C GLY A 79 8.96 18.64 1.74
N ILE A 80 8.05 18.35 2.67
CA ILE A 80 6.91 19.23 2.89
C ILE A 80 6.78 19.70 4.34
N CYS A 81 7.62 19.18 5.22
CA CYS A 81 7.60 19.61 6.61
C CYS A 81 7.96 21.08 6.68
N GLY A 82 7.20 21.84 7.43
CA GLY A 82 7.42 23.26 7.52
C GLY A 82 6.52 24.09 6.63
N SER A 83 5.80 23.45 5.72
CA SER A 83 4.84 24.16 4.87
C SER A 83 3.43 24.02 5.40
N HIS A 84 3.28 23.62 6.65
CA HIS A 84 1.98 23.51 7.31
C HIS A 84 1.06 22.48 6.69
N THR A 85 1.62 21.45 6.12
CA THR A 85 0.82 20.37 5.55
C THR A 85 0.53 19.34 6.63
N GLY A 86 -0.66 18.75 6.58
CA GLY A 86 -1.03 17.71 7.50
C GLY A 86 -0.95 16.33 6.87
N GLY A 87 -1.50 15.35 7.57
CA GLY A 87 -1.47 14.00 7.07
C GLY A 87 -2.23 13.82 5.77
N ARG A 88 -3.28 14.62 5.57
CA ARG A 88 -4.03 14.55 4.33
C ARG A 88 -3.16 14.96 3.14
N SER A 89 -2.37 16.00 3.30
CA SER A 89 -1.48 16.44 2.23
C SER A 89 -0.40 15.41 1.97
N LEU A 90 0.08 14.75 3.01
CA LEU A 90 1.09 13.73 2.85
C LEU A 90 0.54 12.52 2.09
N ALA A 91 -0.67 12.09 2.42
CA ALA A 91 -1.31 11.00 1.71
C ALA A 91 -1.56 11.38 0.25
N HIS A 92 -2.00 12.59 0.01
CA HIS A 92 -2.23 13.05 -1.35
C HIS A 92 -0.93 13.05 -2.15
N ARG A 93 0.16 13.46 -1.51
CA ARG A 93 1.45 13.44 -2.19
C ARG A 93 1.84 12.03 -2.58
N ALA A 94 1.57 11.06 -1.69
CA ALA A 94 1.87 9.67 -2.02
C ALA A 94 1.08 9.21 -3.24
N ILE A 95 -0.21 9.52 -3.29
CA ILE A 95 -1.04 9.14 -4.43
C ILE A 95 -0.55 9.84 -5.70
N THR A 96 -0.19 11.11 -5.60
CA THR A 96 0.30 11.84 -6.75
C THR A 96 1.58 11.22 -7.31
N GLN A 97 2.40 10.66 -6.44
CA GLN A 97 3.61 9.99 -6.87
C GLN A 97 3.38 8.55 -7.31
N GLY A 98 2.14 8.06 -7.23
CA GLY A 98 1.82 6.75 -7.75
C GLY A 98 1.77 5.63 -6.73
N TYR A 99 1.64 5.94 -5.45
CA TYR A 99 1.65 4.94 -4.39
C TYR A 99 0.30 4.80 -3.72
N TRP A 100 0.04 3.61 -3.19
CA TRP A 100 -1.20 3.34 -2.50
C TRP A 100 -1.02 2.23 -1.48
N TRP A 101 -1.70 2.34 -0.34
CA TRP A 101 -1.83 1.24 0.61
C TRP A 101 -3.11 1.48 1.43
N PRO A 102 -3.66 0.41 2.04
CA PRO A 102 -4.89 0.56 2.82
C PRO A 102 -4.69 1.50 4.01
N ASN A 103 -5.68 2.31 4.29
CA ASN A 103 -5.66 3.24 5.43
C ASN A 103 -4.57 4.30 5.34
N MET A 104 -4.13 4.62 4.14
CA MET A 104 -3.00 5.53 4.00
C MET A 104 -3.28 6.91 4.56
N GLN A 105 -4.51 7.39 4.48
CA GLN A 105 -4.79 8.71 5.01
C GLN A 105 -4.66 8.75 6.53
N ARG A 106 -5.16 7.71 7.20
CA ARG A 106 -5.03 7.63 8.65
C ARG A 106 -3.59 7.48 9.07
N GLU A 107 -2.85 6.63 8.39
CA GLU A 107 -1.46 6.40 8.76
C GLU A 107 -0.59 7.60 8.48
N ALA A 108 -0.86 8.31 7.40
CA ALA A 108 -0.12 9.54 7.13
C ALA A 108 -0.40 10.60 8.19
N LEU A 109 -1.67 10.70 8.61
CA LEU A 109 -2.01 11.65 9.65
C LEU A 109 -1.33 11.30 10.96
N GLU A 110 -1.30 10.02 11.32
CA GLU A 110 -0.63 9.59 12.54
C GLU A 110 0.87 9.88 12.47
N TYR A 111 1.46 9.69 11.29
CA TYR A 111 2.87 9.96 11.13
C TYR A 111 3.18 11.44 11.39
N VAL A 112 2.36 12.31 10.82
CA VAL A 112 2.57 13.76 10.99
C VAL A 112 2.41 14.15 12.46
N ARG A 113 1.43 13.55 13.14
CA ARG A 113 1.21 13.87 14.55
C ARG A 113 2.38 13.49 15.43
N LYS A 114 3.14 12.47 15.03
CA LYS A 114 4.28 12.03 15.82
C LYS A 114 5.55 12.79 15.47
N CYS A 115 5.50 13.64 14.44
CA CYS A 115 6.70 14.35 14.00
C CYS A 115 6.92 15.57 14.85
N ASP A 116 8.05 15.62 15.56
CA ASP A 116 8.35 16.75 16.43
C ASP A 116 8.65 18.02 15.67
N GLN A 117 9.01 17.90 14.41
CA GLN A 117 9.39 19.08 13.63
C GLN A 117 8.20 19.72 12.94
N CYS A 118 7.07 19.09 13.00
CA CYS A 118 5.86 19.60 12.41
C CYS A 118 4.78 19.73 13.47
#